data_100f7405c3a837339205a876f7a33fc7
#
_entry.id   100f7405c3a837339205a876f7a33fc7
#
_cell.length_a   1.000
_cell.length_b   1.000
_cell.length_c   1.000
_cell.angle_alpha   90.00
_cell.angle_beta   90.00
_cell.angle_gamma   90.00
#
_symmetry.space_group_name_H-M   'P 1'
#
loop_
_entity.id
_entity.type
_entity.pdbx_description
1 polymer ?
#
loop_
_entity_poly.entity_id
_entity_poly.type
_entity_poly.pdbx_seq_one_letter_code
_entity_poly.pdbx_strand_id
1 'polypeptide(L)'
;MYRYRRHRRNSFSFIAALLIVIGAVAVYLAFERLGRLTPTLTAPTHTPVPPTQIAVNATAQPTAPPTPSRKLPFRVAAARINLLADIVPLYFDMSLDTWNLSYLYDQAGHLEGTANMDEGGNFVLAGHVELGDGKPGPFARLSELQQGDLISIFRERSATTEVVQYVVTEVLTVAPNDFSVIRNRGYEELTLITCKDWDAQMRDYLKRVVVRARRL
;
A
#
# COMPACT_ATOMS: atom_id res chain seq x y z
N MET A 1 62.04 -28.19 21.66
CA MET A 1 61.95 -27.44 20.36
C MET A 1 60.74 -26.53 20.43
N TYR A 2 60.90 -25.27 20.86
CA TYR A 2 59.80 -24.28 20.98
C TYR A 2 59.77 -23.43 19.72
N ARG A 3 58.63 -23.45 18.94
CA ARG A 3 58.42 -22.58 17.79
C ARG A 3 57.73 -21.27 18.24
N TYR A 4 58.42 -20.16 18.16
CA TYR A 4 57.95 -18.81 18.40
C TYR A 4 57.08 -18.34 17.23
N ARG A 5 55.72 -18.14 17.46
CA ARG A 5 54.80 -17.54 16.47
C ARG A 5 54.89 -16.01 16.59
N ARG A 6 55.46 -15.36 15.56
CA ARG A 6 55.43 -13.91 15.40
C ARG A 6 54.03 -13.41 15.09
N HIS A 7 53.43 -12.63 15.98
CA HIS A 7 52.23 -11.84 15.69
C HIS A 7 52.61 -10.69 14.74
N ARG A 8 52.09 -10.74 13.51
CA ARG A 8 52.08 -9.61 12.58
C ARG A 8 51.02 -8.61 13.04
N ARG A 9 51.43 -7.46 13.58
CA ARG A 9 50.56 -6.33 13.88
C ARG A 9 50.09 -5.73 12.57
N ASN A 10 48.75 -5.75 12.31
CA ASN A 10 48.11 -5.13 11.17
C ASN A 10 48.11 -3.60 11.33
N SER A 11 49.15 -2.94 10.86
CA SER A 11 49.27 -1.47 10.80
C SER A 11 48.38 -0.84 9.70
N PHE A 12 47.78 -1.65 8.84
CA PHE A 12 46.92 -1.18 7.74
C PHE A 12 45.55 -0.67 8.19
N SER A 13 45.08 -1.05 9.37
CA SER A 13 43.71 -0.75 9.81
C SER A 13 43.52 0.72 10.26
N PHE A 14 44.57 1.35 10.81
CA PHE A 14 44.48 2.74 11.31
C PHE A 14 44.49 3.79 10.20
N ILE A 15 45.20 3.55 9.10
CA ILE A 15 45.24 4.48 7.96
C ILE A 15 43.93 4.47 7.23
N ALA A 16 43.29 3.31 7.04
CA ALA A 16 41.99 3.20 6.40
C ALA A 16 40.88 3.89 7.23
N ALA A 17 40.92 3.74 8.57
CA ALA A 17 39.96 4.41 9.44
C ALA A 17 40.14 5.94 9.44
N LEU A 18 41.37 6.43 9.39
CA LEU A 18 41.66 7.86 9.33
C LEU A 18 41.18 8.50 8.02
N LEU A 19 41.33 7.81 6.88
CA LEU A 19 40.84 8.30 5.57
C LEU A 19 39.34 8.38 5.50
N ILE A 20 38.61 7.44 6.12
CA ILE A 20 37.13 7.47 6.19
C ILE A 20 36.64 8.67 6.99
N VAL A 21 37.30 8.97 8.13
CA VAL A 21 36.91 10.11 8.96
C VAL A 21 37.18 11.44 8.25
N ILE A 22 38.33 11.58 7.57
CA ILE A 22 38.66 12.78 6.79
C ILE A 22 37.64 12.97 5.63
N GLY A 23 37.25 11.89 4.96
CA GLY A 23 36.26 11.93 3.91
C GLY A 23 34.88 12.38 4.42
N ALA A 24 34.42 11.86 5.56
CA ALA A 24 33.16 12.23 6.18
C ALA A 24 33.13 13.72 6.62
N VAL A 25 34.23 14.23 7.17
CA VAL A 25 34.36 15.66 7.57
C VAL A 25 34.34 16.57 6.34
N ALA A 26 34.97 16.18 5.25
CA ALA A 26 35.00 16.97 4.02
C ALA A 26 33.57 17.05 3.38
N VAL A 27 32.81 15.96 3.37
CA VAL A 27 31.43 15.93 2.90
C VAL A 27 30.53 16.79 3.78
N TYR A 28 30.66 16.72 5.10
CA TYR A 28 29.89 17.52 6.04
C TYR A 28 30.13 19.04 5.82
N LEU A 29 31.41 19.46 5.71
CA LEU A 29 31.74 20.86 5.47
C LEU A 29 31.32 21.39 4.08
N ALA A 30 31.24 20.50 3.06
CA ALA A 30 30.68 20.84 1.75
C ALA A 30 29.17 21.07 1.82
N PHE A 31 28.44 20.27 2.61
CA PHE A 31 27.00 20.42 2.80
C PHE A 31 26.63 21.71 3.54
N GLU A 32 27.42 22.13 4.54
CA GLU A 32 27.21 23.41 5.24
C GLU A 32 27.43 24.63 4.33
N ARG A 33 28.33 24.52 3.36
CA ARG A 33 28.56 25.62 2.39
C ARG A 33 27.47 25.73 1.32
N LEU A 34 26.84 24.62 0.89
CA LEU A 34 25.71 24.64 -0.03
C LEU A 34 24.43 25.20 0.58
N GLY A 35 24.23 25.03 1.90
CA GLY A 35 23.05 25.52 2.62
C GLY A 35 22.97 27.05 2.78
N ARG A 36 24.01 27.80 2.43
CA ARG A 36 24.05 29.28 2.58
C ARG A 36 23.73 30.06 1.30
N LEU A 37 23.37 29.37 0.22
CA LEU A 37 22.93 30.03 -1.03
C LEU A 37 21.40 30.07 -1.08
N THR A 38 20.78 30.86 -0.22
CA THR A 38 19.36 31.24 -0.39
C THR A 38 19.29 32.37 -1.40
N PRO A 39 18.62 32.21 -2.55
CA PRO A 39 18.34 33.33 -3.42
C PRO A 39 17.30 34.24 -2.75
N THR A 40 17.69 35.49 -2.53
CA THR A 40 16.77 36.55 -2.08
C THR A 40 15.83 36.86 -3.23
N LEU A 41 14.59 36.34 -3.15
CA LEU A 41 13.51 36.72 -4.05
C LEU A 41 13.05 38.13 -3.69
N THR A 42 13.43 39.10 -4.51
CA THR A 42 12.91 40.47 -4.47
C THR A 42 11.43 40.41 -4.87
N ALA A 43 10.53 40.74 -3.96
CA ALA A 43 9.12 40.85 -4.24
C ALA A 43 8.85 42.02 -5.20
N PRO A 44 8.00 41.88 -6.22
CA PRO A 44 7.58 42.98 -7.04
C PRO A 44 6.69 43.93 -6.25
N THR A 45 7.05 45.23 -6.25
CA THR A 45 6.26 46.32 -5.66
C THR A 45 4.99 46.49 -6.49
N HIS A 46 3.85 46.10 -5.94
CA HIS A 46 2.55 46.40 -6.55
C HIS A 46 2.12 47.82 -6.21
N THR A 47 1.99 48.66 -7.19
CA THR A 47 1.34 49.97 -7.16
C THR A 47 -0.15 49.76 -6.85
N PRO A 48 -0.77 50.42 -5.86
CA PRO A 48 -2.18 50.22 -5.57
C PRO A 48 -3.04 50.86 -6.66
N VAL A 49 -3.85 50.06 -7.36
CA VAL A 49 -4.92 50.50 -8.22
C VAL A 49 -6.15 50.83 -7.38
N PRO A 50 -6.84 51.97 -7.58
CA PRO A 50 -8.01 52.32 -6.79
C PRO A 50 -9.16 51.32 -7.05
N PRO A 51 -9.98 51.01 -6.03
CA PRO A 51 -11.04 50.01 -6.15
C PRO A 51 -12.19 50.51 -7.03
N THR A 52 -12.39 49.93 -8.17
CA THR A 52 -13.64 50.02 -8.91
C THR A 52 -14.70 49.21 -8.17
N GLN A 53 -15.66 49.89 -7.58
CA GLN A 53 -16.81 49.21 -6.95
C GLN A 53 -17.68 48.59 -8.03
N ILE A 54 -17.58 47.28 -8.15
CA ILE A 54 -18.57 46.49 -8.89
C ILE A 54 -19.56 45.99 -7.84
N ALA A 55 -20.76 46.54 -7.88
CA ALA A 55 -21.89 46.06 -7.10
C ALA A 55 -22.27 44.68 -7.64
N VAL A 56 -21.91 43.62 -6.91
CA VAL A 56 -22.39 42.26 -7.18
C VAL A 56 -23.35 41.89 -6.04
N ASN A 57 -24.62 42.20 -6.24
CA ASN A 57 -25.68 41.52 -5.56
C ASN A 57 -25.81 40.10 -6.12
N ALA A 58 -25.04 39.19 -5.56
CA ALA A 58 -25.31 37.75 -5.67
C ALA A 58 -25.21 37.18 -4.27
N THR A 59 -26.36 37.02 -3.63
CA THR A 59 -26.49 36.17 -2.43
C THR A 59 -26.07 34.79 -2.82
N ALA A 60 -24.77 34.45 -2.63
CA ALA A 60 -24.28 33.10 -2.74
C ALA A 60 -24.94 32.29 -1.61
N GLN A 61 -25.96 31.54 -1.96
CA GLN A 61 -26.53 30.51 -1.10
C GLN A 61 -25.37 29.57 -0.77
N PRO A 62 -25.12 29.26 0.53
CA PRO A 62 -24.06 28.32 0.88
C PRO A 62 -24.34 27.00 0.17
N THR A 63 -23.51 26.67 -0.81
CA THR A 63 -23.53 25.34 -1.45
C THR A 63 -23.21 24.34 -0.36
N ALA A 64 -24.16 23.51 0.00
CA ALA A 64 -23.94 22.40 0.92
C ALA A 64 -22.70 21.63 0.46
N PRO A 65 -21.82 21.19 1.38
CA PRO A 65 -20.69 20.36 1.00
C PRO A 65 -21.21 19.20 0.16
N PRO A 66 -20.49 18.78 -0.89
CA PRO A 66 -20.92 17.65 -1.71
C PRO A 66 -21.19 16.48 -0.78
N THR A 67 -22.43 16.01 -0.75
CA THR A 67 -22.80 14.79 -0.05
C THR A 67 -21.88 13.71 -0.57
N PRO A 68 -21.09 13.02 0.28
CA PRO A 68 -20.21 11.97 -0.17
C PRO A 68 -21.09 10.99 -0.94
N SER A 69 -20.77 10.79 -2.23
CA SER A 69 -21.48 9.84 -3.08
C SER A 69 -21.40 8.50 -2.36
N ARG A 70 -22.51 8.03 -1.79
CA ARG A 70 -22.59 6.76 -1.09
C ARG A 70 -22.27 5.67 -2.11
N LYS A 71 -20.99 5.32 -2.25
CA LYS A 71 -20.60 4.13 -2.98
C LYS A 71 -21.33 2.97 -2.32
N LEU A 72 -22.17 2.31 -3.09
CA LEU A 72 -22.92 1.17 -2.60
C LEU A 72 -21.93 0.13 -2.09
N PRO A 73 -22.13 -0.46 -0.91
CA PRO A 73 -21.15 -1.36 -0.33
C PRO A 73 -20.96 -2.59 -1.21
N PHE A 74 -19.71 -2.86 -1.54
CA PHE A 74 -19.32 -4.12 -2.12
C PHE A 74 -18.91 -5.06 -0.98
N ARG A 75 -19.22 -6.36 -1.13
CA ARG A 75 -18.78 -7.40 -0.20
C ARG A 75 -18.13 -8.54 -0.96
N VAL A 76 -17.09 -9.11 -0.39
CA VAL A 76 -16.48 -10.36 -0.87
C VAL A 76 -16.90 -11.51 0.04
N ALA A 77 -17.25 -12.66 -0.57
CA ALA A 77 -17.55 -13.87 0.17
C ALA A 77 -16.93 -15.10 -0.50
N ALA A 78 -16.49 -16.06 0.34
CA ALA A 78 -16.07 -17.39 -0.06
C ALA A 78 -16.52 -18.41 0.98
N ALA A 79 -17.54 -19.18 0.64
CA ALA A 79 -18.25 -20.07 1.59
C ALA A 79 -17.31 -21.13 2.19
N ARG A 80 -16.37 -21.67 1.40
CA ARG A 80 -15.41 -22.69 1.88
C ARG A 80 -14.63 -22.28 3.11
N ILE A 81 -14.28 -20.99 3.22
CA ILE A 81 -13.47 -20.46 4.32
C ILE A 81 -14.26 -19.56 5.26
N ASN A 82 -15.59 -19.51 5.12
CA ASN A 82 -16.49 -18.61 5.86
C ASN A 82 -16.08 -17.13 5.73
N LEU A 83 -15.52 -16.73 4.59
CA LEU A 83 -15.20 -15.34 4.31
C LEU A 83 -16.50 -14.58 4.00
N LEU A 84 -16.70 -13.46 4.68
CA LEU A 84 -17.64 -12.40 4.34
C LEU A 84 -17.06 -11.09 4.86
N ALA A 85 -16.70 -10.17 3.97
CA ALA A 85 -16.12 -8.88 4.35
C ALA A 85 -16.62 -7.77 3.42
N ASP A 86 -16.83 -6.58 3.97
CA ASP A 86 -17.08 -5.39 3.20
C ASP A 86 -15.82 -4.97 2.46
N ILE A 87 -15.99 -4.45 1.23
CA ILE A 87 -14.87 -3.96 0.41
C ILE A 87 -14.83 -2.43 0.53
N VAL A 88 -13.66 -1.90 0.92
CA VAL A 88 -13.40 -0.46 1.02
C VAL A 88 -12.18 -0.08 0.17
N PRO A 89 -12.05 1.18 -0.26
CA PRO A 89 -10.82 1.62 -0.93
C PRO A 89 -9.60 1.46 -0.04
N LEU A 90 -8.48 1.03 -0.60
CA LEU A 90 -7.19 0.91 0.07
C LEU A 90 -6.18 1.76 -0.70
N TYR A 91 -5.79 2.89 -0.09
CA TYR A 91 -4.94 3.88 -0.73
C TYR A 91 -3.45 3.56 -0.59
N PHE A 92 -2.69 3.93 -1.61
CA PHE A 92 -1.23 3.84 -1.58
C PHE A 92 -0.66 4.96 -0.70
N ASP A 93 0.20 4.60 0.24
CA ASP A 93 0.86 5.53 1.14
C ASP A 93 2.30 5.77 0.65
N MET A 94 2.53 6.95 0.06
CA MET A 94 3.83 7.34 -0.48
C MET A 94 4.95 7.37 0.58
N SER A 95 4.60 7.55 1.86
CA SER A 95 5.60 7.58 2.94
C SER A 95 6.05 6.20 3.37
N LEU A 96 5.19 5.20 3.19
CA LEU A 96 5.46 3.79 3.49
C LEU A 96 5.88 2.99 2.25
N ASP A 97 5.78 3.59 1.05
CA ASP A 97 5.98 2.95 -0.25
C ASP A 97 5.16 1.66 -0.42
N THR A 98 3.93 1.67 0.12
CA THR A 98 3.01 0.53 0.07
C THR A 98 1.57 0.96 0.35
N TRP A 99 0.61 0.04 0.15
CA TRP A 99 -0.79 0.27 0.57
C TRP A 99 -0.92 0.17 2.08
N ASN A 100 -1.56 1.18 2.67
CA ASN A 100 -1.70 1.29 4.12
C ASN A 100 -2.92 0.50 4.63
N LEU A 101 -2.69 -0.69 5.18
CA LEU A 101 -3.74 -1.54 5.72
C LEU A 101 -4.11 -1.19 7.17
N SER A 102 -3.42 -0.24 7.82
CA SER A 102 -3.56 0.02 9.27
C SER A 102 -4.97 0.46 9.69
N TYR A 103 -5.77 1.02 8.78
CA TYR A 103 -7.14 1.42 9.05
C TYR A 103 -8.19 0.36 8.70
N LEU A 104 -7.78 -0.75 8.10
CA LEU A 104 -8.66 -1.90 7.91
C LEU A 104 -8.79 -2.66 9.23
N TYR A 105 -9.99 -3.14 9.52
CA TYR A 105 -10.22 -4.05 10.63
C TYR A 105 -10.68 -5.41 10.08
N ASP A 106 -11.97 -5.61 9.93
CA ASP A 106 -12.60 -6.83 9.39
C ASP A 106 -12.99 -6.70 7.90
N GLN A 107 -12.45 -5.69 7.23
CA GLN A 107 -12.74 -5.32 5.85
C GLN A 107 -11.68 -5.85 4.88
N ALA A 108 -12.07 -5.97 3.61
CA ALA A 108 -11.16 -6.16 2.49
C ALA A 108 -10.88 -4.80 1.82
N GLY A 109 -9.62 -4.46 1.60
CA GLY A 109 -9.21 -3.23 0.94
C GLY A 109 -8.99 -3.45 -0.56
N HIS A 110 -9.67 -2.69 -1.42
CA HIS A 110 -9.38 -2.65 -2.86
C HIS A 110 -8.17 -1.76 -3.12
N LEU A 111 -7.11 -2.35 -3.65
CA LEU A 111 -5.84 -1.66 -3.88
C LEU A 111 -5.98 -0.57 -4.93
N GLU A 112 -5.71 0.68 -4.55
CA GLU A 112 -5.61 1.81 -5.46
C GLU A 112 -4.60 1.51 -6.59
N GLY A 113 -4.97 1.87 -7.83
CA GLY A 113 -4.15 1.62 -9.01
C GLY A 113 -4.34 0.24 -9.65
N THR A 114 -5.17 -0.65 -9.07
CA THR A 114 -5.60 -1.89 -9.70
C THR A 114 -6.96 -1.72 -10.39
N ALA A 115 -7.37 -2.66 -11.25
CA ALA A 115 -8.62 -2.56 -11.98
C ALA A 115 -9.83 -2.53 -11.02
N ASN A 116 -10.88 -1.80 -11.40
CA ASN A 116 -12.19 -1.96 -10.77
C ASN A 116 -12.92 -3.19 -11.34
N MET A 117 -13.91 -3.68 -10.61
CA MET A 117 -14.81 -4.71 -11.13
C MET A 117 -15.52 -4.20 -12.40
N ASP A 118 -15.64 -5.04 -13.41
CA ASP A 118 -16.21 -4.77 -14.75
C ASP A 118 -15.37 -3.85 -15.68
N GLU A 119 -14.16 -3.44 -15.30
CA GLU A 119 -13.28 -2.64 -16.17
C GLU A 119 -12.30 -3.50 -16.98
N GLY A 120 -12.31 -4.81 -16.74
CA GLY A 120 -11.28 -5.70 -17.25
C GLY A 120 -9.94 -5.52 -16.53
N GLY A 121 -9.17 -6.58 -16.39
CA GLY A 121 -7.91 -6.55 -15.67
C GLY A 121 -7.99 -7.16 -14.27
N ASN A 122 -7.03 -6.85 -13.41
CA ASN A 122 -6.87 -7.50 -12.11
C ASN A 122 -7.50 -6.64 -11.00
N PHE A 123 -8.65 -7.06 -10.47
CA PHE A 123 -9.30 -6.48 -9.30
C PHE A 123 -8.65 -7.06 -8.05
N VAL A 124 -7.84 -6.27 -7.33
CA VAL A 124 -7.03 -6.76 -6.22
C VAL A 124 -7.56 -6.33 -4.88
N LEU A 125 -7.78 -7.30 -3.99
CA LEU A 125 -8.21 -7.08 -2.62
C LEU A 125 -7.15 -7.58 -1.64
N ALA A 126 -6.81 -6.77 -0.64
CA ALA A 126 -5.98 -7.17 0.49
C ALA A 126 -6.79 -7.18 1.78
N GLY A 127 -6.44 -8.06 2.71
CA GLY A 127 -7.08 -8.14 4.02
C GLY A 127 -6.16 -8.74 5.06
N HIS A 128 -6.45 -8.45 6.33
CA HIS A 128 -5.66 -8.96 7.44
C HIS A 128 -5.81 -10.47 7.61
N VAL A 129 -4.70 -11.14 7.95
CA VAL A 129 -4.69 -12.53 8.43
C VAL A 129 -5.06 -12.57 9.92
N GLU A 130 -4.63 -11.55 10.68
CA GLU A 130 -4.86 -11.42 12.12
C GLU A 130 -5.12 -9.94 12.44
N LEU A 131 -6.03 -9.69 13.36
CA LEU A 131 -6.37 -8.35 13.84
C LEU A 131 -5.47 -7.98 15.03
N GLY A 132 -5.38 -6.67 15.31
CA GLY A 132 -4.53 -6.15 16.39
C GLY A 132 -4.89 -6.66 17.81
N ASP A 133 -6.07 -7.27 17.98
CA ASP A 133 -6.52 -7.92 19.22
C ASP A 133 -6.25 -9.45 19.25
N GLY A 134 -5.49 -9.96 18.28
CA GLY A 134 -5.16 -11.38 18.15
C GLY A 134 -6.25 -12.26 17.56
N LYS A 135 -7.38 -11.70 17.15
CA LYS A 135 -8.45 -12.45 16.48
C LYS A 135 -8.11 -12.72 15.01
N PRO A 136 -8.65 -13.79 14.41
CA PRO A 136 -8.53 -14.02 12.99
C PRO A 136 -9.07 -12.83 12.19
N GLY A 137 -8.28 -12.33 11.24
CA GLY A 137 -8.73 -11.33 10.27
C GLY A 137 -9.62 -11.94 9.19
N PRO A 138 -10.21 -11.12 8.31
CA PRO A 138 -11.13 -11.59 7.27
C PRO A 138 -10.46 -12.58 6.31
N PHE A 139 -9.15 -12.48 6.10
CA PHE A 139 -8.40 -13.36 5.21
C PHE A 139 -7.55 -14.41 5.94
N ALA A 140 -7.82 -14.67 7.22
CA ALA A 140 -7.07 -15.63 8.04
C ALA A 140 -6.96 -17.02 7.42
N ARG A 141 -8.01 -17.46 6.71
CA ARG A 141 -8.11 -18.79 6.11
C ARG A 141 -7.90 -18.81 4.60
N LEU A 142 -7.37 -17.73 4.02
CA LEU A 142 -7.23 -17.59 2.57
C LEU A 142 -6.43 -18.74 1.93
N SER A 143 -5.43 -19.27 2.65
CA SER A 143 -4.61 -20.41 2.19
C SER A 143 -5.36 -21.75 2.10
N GLU A 144 -6.59 -21.84 2.62
CA GLU A 144 -7.40 -23.06 2.55
C GLU A 144 -8.26 -23.12 1.29
N LEU A 145 -8.34 -22.04 0.51
CA LEU A 145 -8.98 -22.06 -0.80
C LEU A 145 -8.22 -22.97 -1.75
N GLN A 146 -8.95 -23.58 -2.67
CA GLN A 146 -8.42 -24.52 -3.66
C GLN A 146 -8.91 -24.14 -5.04
N GLN A 147 -8.20 -24.60 -6.07
CA GLN A 147 -8.65 -24.45 -7.45
C GLN A 147 -10.05 -25.04 -7.62
N GLY A 148 -10.94 -24.29 -8.26
CA GLY A 148 -12.36 -24.63 -8.44
C GLY A 148 -13.29 -24.07 -7.39
N ASP A 149 -12.80 -23.55 -6.23
CA ASP A 149 -13.64 -22.89 -5.25
C ASP A 149 -14.22 -21.58 -5.80
N LEU A 150 -15.40 -21.20 -5.28
CA LEU A 150 -16.08 -20.01 -5.72
C LEU A 150 -15.85 -18.85 -4.76
N ILE A 151 -15.61 -17.67 -5.33
CA ILE A 151 -15.58 -16.38 -4.65
C ILE A 151 -16.66 -15.52 -5.28
N SER A 152 -17.50 -14.90 -4.45
CA SER A 152 -18.58 -14.02 -4.89
C SER A 152 -18.32 -12.58 -4.46
N ILE A 153 -18.51 -11.64 -5.38
CA ILE A 153 -18.57 -10.23 -5.10
C ILE A 153 -20.02 -9.78 -5.17
N PHE A 154 -20.52 -9.26 -4.06
CA PHE A 154 -21.86 -8.69 -3.97
C PHE A 154 -21.78 -7.20 -4.16
N ARG A 155 -22.56 -6.66 -5.08
CA ARG A 155 -22.73 -5.23 -5.31
C ARG A 155 -24.17 -4.84 -5.04
N GLU A 156 -24.40 -4.06 -4.00
CA GLU A 156 -25.73 -3.53 -3.70
C GLU A 156 -26.03 -2.36 -4.64
N ARG A 157 -27.11 -2.46 -5.39
CA ARG A 157 -27.69 -1.37 -6.16
C ARG A 157 -29.07 -1.08 -5.59
N SER A 158 -29.45 0.17 -5.49
CA SER A 158 -30.67 0.75 -4.88
C SER A 158 -31.85 -0.20 -4.55
N ALA A 159 -32.15 -1.20 -5.37
CA ALA A 159 -33.23 -2.16 -5.17
C ALA A 159 -32.83 -3.62 -5.41
N THR A 160 -31.57 -3.89 -5.84
CA THR A 160 -31.14 -5.24 -6.21
C THR A 160 -29.70 -5.48 -5.73
N THR A 161 -29.41 -6.72 -5.39
CA THR A 161 -28.02 -7.17 -5.17
C THR A 161 -27.55 -7.90 -6.42
N GLU A 162 -26.55 -7.37 -7.06
CA GLU A 162 -25.85 -8.05 -8.15
C GLU A 162 -24.75 -8.95 -7.55
N VAL A 163 -24.65 -10.16 -8.06
CA VAL A 163 -23.63 -11.13 -7.63
C VAL A 163 -22.74 -11.48 -8.81
N VAL A 164 -21.44 -11.19 -8.70
CA VAL A 164 -20.44 -11.60 -9.68
C VAL A 164 -19.63 -12.74 -9.08
N GLN A 165 -19.54 -13.84 -9.81
CA GLN A 165 -18.82 -15.04 -9.36
C GLN A 165 -17.47 -15.17 -10.06
N TYR A 166 -16.49 -15.60 -9.27
CA TYR A 166 -15.15 -15.94 -9.71
C TYR A 166 -14.81 -17.35 -9.27
N VAL A 167 -14.15 -18.10 -10.12
CA VAL A 167 -13.62 -19.43 -9.79
C VAL A 167 -12.13 -19.35 -9.52
N VAL A 168 -11.67 -19.88 -8.41
CA VAL A 168 -10.26 -19.94 -8.04
C VAL A 168 -9.48 -20.75 -9.08
N THR A 169 -8.45 -20.15 -9.62
CA THR A 169 -7.55 -20.78 -10.60
C THR A 169 -6.21 -21.15 -10.01
N GLU A 170 -5.75 -20.40 -8.99
CA GLU A 170 -4.41 -20.57 -8.45
C GLU A 170 -4.34 -20.06 -6.99
N VAL A 171 -3.60 -20.80 -6.14
CA VAL A 171 -3.25 -20.37 -4.79
C VAL A 171 -1.74 -20.43 -4.64
N LEU A 172 -1.12 -19.29 -4.33
CA LEU A 172 0.32 -19.10 -4.30
C LEU A 172 0.81 -18.64 -2.93
N THR A 173 2.07 -18.89 -2.64
CA THR A 173 2.79 -18.22 -1.55
C THR A 173 4.00 -17.52 -2.17
N VAL A 174 4.09 -16.21 -1.98
CA VAL A 174 5.12 -15.35 -2.60
C VAL A 174 5.86 -14.50 -1.57
N ALA A 175 6.96 -13.87 -1.97
CA ALA A 175 7.66 -12.90 -1.15
C ALA A 175 6.80 -11.62 -0.93
N PRO A 176 7.01 -10.86 0.16
CA PRO A 176 6.23 -9.66 0.48
C PRO A 176 6.29 -8.58 -0.61
N ASN A 177 7.40 -8.50 -1.32
CA ASN A 177 7.70 -7.51 -2.36
C ASN A 177 7.49 -8.04 -3.79
N ASP A 178 6.81 -9.17 -3.96
CA ASP A 178 6.47 -9.67 -5.30
C ASP A 178 5.22 -8.96 -5.85
N PHE A 179 5.43 -7.80 -6.44
CA PHE A 179 4.37 -7.01 -7.08
C PHE A 179 3.89 -7.57 -8.43
N SER A 180 4.47 -8.67 -8.92
CA SER A 180 3.98 -9.33 -10.13
C SER A 180 2.55 -9.86 -9.97
N VAL A 181 2.14 -10.13 -8.74
CA VAL A 181 0.82 -10.68 -8.40
C VAL A 181 -0.34 -9.71 -8.61
N ILE A 182 -0.08 -8.40 -8.58
CA ILE A 182 -1.10 -7.36 -8.77
C ILE A 182 -1.20 -6.86 -10.23
N ARG A 183 -0.29 -7.30 -11.10
CA ARG A 183 -0.27 -6.83 -12.50
C ARG A 183 -1.53 -7.24 -13.26
N ASN A 184 -1.98 -6.35 -14.15
CA ASN A 184 -3.00 -6.68 -15.13
C ASN A 184 -2.41 -7.66 -16.17
N ARG A 185 -3.07 -8.78 -16.39
CA ARG A 185 -2.67 -9.84 -17.34
C ARG A 185 -3.51 -9.84 -18.62
N GLY A 186 -4.32 -8.79 -18.85
CA GLY A 186 -5.11 -8.62 -20.05
C GLY A 186 -6.47 -9.33 -20.07
N TYR A 187 -6.90 -9.88 -18.93
CA TYR A 187 -8.22 -10.48 -18.74
C TYR A 187 -8.77 -10.15 -17.36
N GLU A 188 -10.07 -10.30 -17.19
CA GLU A 188 -10.73 -10.01 -15.92
C GLU A 188 -10.40 -11.08 -14.88
N GLU A 189 -9.77 -10.64 -13.80
CA GLU A 189 -9.27 -11.46 -12.71
C GLU A 189 -9.56 -10.79 -11.37
N LEU A 190 -9.81 -11.61 -10.36
CA LEU A 190 -9.84 -11.23 -8.96
C LEU A 190 -8.60 -11.81 -8.27
N THR A 191 -7.86 -10.98 -7.55
CA THR A 191 -6.74 -11.42 -6.72
C THR A 191 -7.00 -11.06 -5.26
N LEU A 192 -6.94 -12.05 -4.35
CA LEU A 192 -6.99 -11.84 -2.91
C LEU A 192 -5.60 -12.04 -2.31
N ILE A 193 -5.18 -11.12 -1.40
CA ILE A 193 -3.84 -11.14 -0.81
C ILE A 193 -3.92 -10.98 0.71
N THR A 194 -3.16 -11.79 1.44
CA THR A 194 -2.97 -11.65 2.89
C THR A 194 -1.55 -11.99 3.31
N CYS A 195 -1.20 -11.62 4.54
CA CYS A 195 0.08 -11.93 5.15
C CYS A 195 0.18 -13.40 5.56
N LYS A 196 1.41 -13.94 5.62
CA LYS A 196 1.71 -15.31 6.05
C LYS A 196 3.10 -15.39 6.68
N ASP A 197 3.29 -16.38 7.55
CA ASP A 197 4.56 -16.71 8.21
C ASP A 197 5.08 -15.52 9.04
N TRP A 198 4.43 -15.28 10.20
CA TRP A 198 4.87 -14.26 11.16
C TRP A 198 6.21 -14.65 11.78
N ASP A 199 7.18 -13.74 11.74
CA ASP A 199 8.47 -13.84 12.40
C ASP A 199 8.51 -12.92 13.63
N ALA A 200 8.60 -13.51 14.82
CA ALA A 200 8.59 -12.76 16.07
C ALA A 200 9.88 -11.95 16.31
N GLN A 201 11.00 -12.33 15.69
CA GLN A 201 12.28 -11.61 15.82
C GLN A 201 12.30 -10.38 14.93
N MET A 202 11.83 -10.53 13.68
CA MET A 202 11.71 -9.43 12.72
C MET A 202 10.46 -8.57 12.96
N ARG A 203 9.46 -9.11 13.70
CA ARG A 203 8.15 -8.49 13.92
C ARG A 203 7.45 -8.16 12.61
N ASP A 204 7.55 -9.07 11.65
CA ASP A 204 6.98 -8.92 10.31
C ASP A 204 6.55 -10.26 9.74
N TYR A 205 5.73 -10.21 8.70
CA TYR A 205 5.28 -11.38 7.94
C TYR A 205 6.19 -11.63 6.74
N LEU A 206 6.82 -12.80 6.70
CA LEU A 206 7.84 -13.16 5.72
C LEU A 206 7.28 -13.47 4.32
N LYS A 207 5.97 -13.73 4.20
CA LYS A 207 5.33 -14.14 2.96
C LYS A 207 3.95 -13.53 2.78
N ARG A 208 3.41 -13.71 1.57
CA ARG A 208 2.02 -13.42 1.23
C ARG A 208 1.35 -14.66 0.66
N VAL A 209 0.11 -14.92 1.07
CA VAL A 209 -0.79 -15.83 0.36
C VAL A 209 -1.52 -15.03 -0.69
N VAL A 210 -1.54 -15.55 -1.91
CA VAL A 210 -2.22 -14.94 -3.06
C VAL A 210 -3.17 -15.97 -3.66
N VAL A 211 -4.42 -15.61 -3.78
CA VAL A 211 -5.45 -16.41 -4.46
C VAL A 211 -5.88 -15.66 -5.71
N ARG A 212 -5.77 -16.30 -6.86
CA ARG A 212 -6.25 -15.78 -8.13
C ARG A 212 -7.52 -16.49 -8.55
N ALA A 213 -8.46 -15.75 -9.07
CA ALA A 213 -9.72 -16.28 -9.53
C ALA A 213 -10.18 -15.58 -10.81
N ARG A 214 -10.77 -16.33 -11.75
CA ARG A 214 -11.32 -15.81 -12.99
C ARG A 214 -12.82 -15.63 -12.87
N ARG A 215 -13.34 -14.60 -13.49
CA ARG A 215 -14.78 -14.39 -13.64
C ARG A 215 -15.42 -15.56 -14.41
N LEU A 216 -16.60 -15.99 -13.94
CA LEU A 216 -17.46 -16.98 -14.60
C LEU A 216 -18.36 -16.33 -15.64
#